data_99a3a649615e1f153e93cac439ba3237
#
_entry.id   99a3a649615e1f153e93cac439ba3237
#
_cell.length_a   1.000
_cell.length_b   1.000
_cell.length_c   1.000
_cell.angle_alpha   90.00
_cell.angle_beta   90.00
_cell.angle_gamma   90.00
#
_symmetry.space_group_name_H-M   'P 1'
#
loop_
_entity.id
_entity.type
_entity.pdbx_description
1 polymer ?
#
loop_
_entity_poly.entity_id
_entity_poly.type
_entity_poly.pdbx_seq_one_letter_code
_entity_poly.pdbx_strand_id
1 'polypeptide(L)'
;MEKLIFRKIIKDITKFFLLITFSVGLIVWIIQAVNYLDFVSEDGHSFVVYFNYTLLNLPKIFSRIMPFIFCLSIFYIIGKYENNNELLIFWNFGINKIRFVKVLVKYSLFFLILQIFLTTIIVPKSQDKARSYIRNSNIDYLPSLVKERKFIDTVSNLTIFVDSKDKNGKFNKIFLKDKLPNGDSQIIYAEKGIIKSDNNNNFLVLQNGEIVNIKPEANIEEQSTKISFDTTELNLSKFATKTTTFPKIQELSTLILFGCLNSSEENKFQNYYLECNEKTKPYIVQEFFKRVYLPIYIPLLMLI
;
A
#
# COMPACT_ATOMS: atom_id res chain seq x y z
N MET A 1 -0.24 19.85 45.21
CA MET A 1 1.04 19.15 44.92
C MET A 1 0.84 17.88 44.11
N GLU A 2 -0.03 16.95 44.50
CA GLU A 2 -0.28 15.68 43.76
C GLU A 2 -0.54 15.88 42.25
N LYS A 3 -1.40 16.83 41.86
CA LYS A 3 -1.71 17.11 40.46
C LYS A 3 -0.48 17.49 39.63
N LEU A 4 0.48 18.17 40.22
CA LEU A 4 1.72 18.57 39.55
C LEU A 4 2.64 17.36 39.29
N ILE A 5 2.72 16.46 40.27
CA ILE A 5 3.50 15.22 40.17
C ILE A 5 2.97 14.35 39.04
N PHE A 6 1.66 14.07 39.05
CA PHE A 6 1.05 13.28 37.97
C PHE A 6 1.18 13.93 36.59
N ARG A 7 1.06 15.26 36.50
CA ARG A 7 1.26 15.99 35.26
C ARG A 7 2.72 15.87 34.78
N LYS A 8 3.71 15.88 35.67
CA LYS A 8 5.13 15.67 35.31
C LYS A 8 5.32 14.29 34.70
N ILE A 9 4.83 13.22 35.38
CA ILE A 9 4.96 11.84 34.93
C ILE A 9 4.33 11.66 33.53
N ILE A 10 3.06 12.07 33.36
CA ILE A 10 2.37 11.97 32.08
C ILE A 10 3.15 12.75 30.98
N LYS A 11 3.66 13.94 31.31
CA LYS A 11 4.45 14.73 30.36
C LYS A 11 5.75 14.02 29.96
N ASP A 12 6.43 13.37 30.90
CA ASP A 12 7.68 12.66 30.63
C ASP A 12 7.41 11.38 29.81
N ILE A 13 6.34 10.64 30.13
CA ILE A 13 5.89 9.50 29.31
C ILE A 13 5.54 9.97 27.89
N THR A 14 4.77 11.05 27.75
CA THR A 14 4.35 11.57 26.45
C THR A 14 5.55 12.02 25.61
N LYS A 15 6.51 12.74 26.22
CA LYS A 15 7.72 13.19 25.53
C LYS A 15 8.55 12.02 25.01
N PHE A 16 8.80 11.05 25.88
CA PHE A 16 9.59 9.87 25.52
C PHE A 16 8.88 9.05 24.45
N PHE A 17 7.56 8.82 24.62
CA PHE A 17 6.72 8.14 23.64
C PHE A 17 6.77 8.81 22.25
N LEU A 18 6.58 10.13 22.17
CA LEU A 18 6.61 10.86 20.91
C LEU A 18 8.00 10.80 20.26
N LEU A 19 9.07 10.95 21.03
CA LEU A 19 10.43 10.87 20.52
C LEU A 19 10.70 9.51 19.90
N ILE A 20 10.44 8.43 20.63
CA ILE A 20 10.68 7.06 20.13
C ILE A 20 9.76 6.73 18.95
N THR A 21 8.47 7.10 19.05
CA THR A 21 7.51 6.84 17.96
C THR A 21 7.93 7.52 16.66
N PHE A 22 8.38 8.76 16.74
CA PHE A 22 8.82 9.49 15.57
C PHE A 22 10.13 8.91 15.00
N SER A 23 11.11 8.60 15.86
CA SER A 23 12.39 8.02 15.43
C SER A 23 12.22 6.65 14.77
N VAL A 24 11.53 5.72 15.44
CA VAL A 24 11.28 4.38 14.91
C VAL A 24 10.35 4.44 13.68
N GLY A 25 9.33 5.30 13.73
CA GLY A 25 8.41 5.52 12.63
C GLY A 25 9.09 5.99 11.36
N LEU A 26 10.04 6.92 11.46
CA LEU A 26 10.84 7.38 10.33
C LEU A 26 11.73 6.26 9.76
N ILE A 27 12.40 5.49 10.61
CA ILE A 27 13.24 4.37 10.15
C ILE A 27 12.39 3.36 9.36
N VAL A 28 11.24 2.95 9.91
CA VAL A 28 10.33 2.01 9.23
C VAL A 28 9.78 2.61 7.94
N TRP A 29 9.47 3.91 7.94
CA TRP A 29 9.00 4.61 6.74
C TRP A 29 10.06 4.63 5.63
N ILE A 30 11.33 4.92 5.96
CA ILE A 30 12.42 4.91 4.98
C ILE A 30 12.59 3.52 4.37
N ILE A 31 12.59 2.45 5.20
CA ILE A 31 12.69 1.07 4.71
C ILE A 31 11.53 0.74 3.76
N GLN A 32 10.29 1.14 4.12
CA GLN A 32 9.14 0.90 3.25
C GLN A 32 9.18 1.76 1.98
N ALA A 33 9.67 3.00 2.07
CA ALA A 33 9.83 3.87 0.91
C ALA A 33 10.79 3.25 -0.11
N VAL A 34 11.91 2.66 0.34
CA VAL A 34 12.83 1.94 -0.55
C VAL A 34 12.14 0.76 -1.23
N ASN A 35 11.35 -0.03 -0.49
CA ASN A 35 10.60 -1.16 -1.07
C ASN A 35 9.53 -0.73 -2.09
N TYR A 36 9.03 0.51 -1.99
CA TYR A 36 8.06 1.04 -2.95
C TYR A 36 8.70 1.71 -4.17
N LEU A 37 10.04 1.79 -4.25
CA LEU A 37 10.73 2.29 -5.45
C LEU A 37 10.41 1.46 -6.70
N ASP A 38 10.01 0.21 -6.52
CA ASP A 38 9.61 -0.68 -7.62
C ASP A 38 8.44 -0.09 -8.42
N PHE A 39 7.54 0.71 -7.80
CA PHE A 39 6.48 1.42 -8.53
C PHE A 39 6.99 2.40 -9.57
N VAL A 40 8.17 2.97 -9.36
CA VAL A 40 8.81 3.86 -10.34
C VAL A 40 9.67 3.07 -11.31
N SER A 41 10.46 2.10 -10.79
CA SER A 41 11.47 1.39 -11.57
C SER A 41 10.90 0.25 -12.42
N GLU A 42 9.82 -0.38 -11.97
CA GLU A 42 9.21 -1.56 -12.62
C GLU A 42 7.82 -1.27 -13.18
N ASP A 43 6.98 -0.54 -12.43
CA ASP A 43 5.60 -0.24 -12.84
C ASP A 43 5.46 1.06 -13.63
N GLY A 44 6.53 1.91 -13.69
CA GLY A 44 6.58 3.14 -14.50
C GLY A 44 5.69 4.27 -14.02
N HIS A 45 5.32 4.26 -12.75
CA HIS A 45 4.60 5.38 -12.14
C HIS A 45 5.52 6.60 -11.95
N SER A 46 4.97 7.81 -12.01
CA SER A 46 5.74 9.02 -11.79
C SER A 46 6.26 9.11 -10.35
N PHE A 47 7.37 9.82 -10.15
CA PHE A 47 7.94 10.04 -8.81
C PHE A 47 6.96 10.74 -7.87
N VAL A 48 6.07 11.58 -8.39
CA VAL A 48 5.02 12.25 -7.61
C VAL A 48 4.02 11.24 -7.05
N VAL A 49 3.62 10.25 -7.84
CA VAL A 49 2.73 9.16 -7.38
C VAL A 49 3.40 8.36 -6.28
N TYR A 50 4.65 7.97 -6.47
CA TYR A 50 5.46 7.29 -5.48
C TYR A 50 5.55 8.06 -4.16
N PHE A 51 5.90 9.35 -4.22
CA PHE A 51 6.05 10.19 -3.03
C PHE A 51 4.73 10.32 -2.27
N ASN A 52 3.63 10.61 -2.97
CA ASN A 52 2.31 10.70 -2.35
C ASN A 52 1.87 9.35 -1.74
N TYR A 53 2.13 8.25 -2.43
CA TYR A 53 1.83 6.92 -1.93
C TYR A 53 2.60 6.60 -0.65
N THR A 54 3.90 6.85 -0.62
CA THR A 54 4.74 6.58 0.56
C THR A 54 4.36 7.46 1.74
N LEU A 55 4.06 8.74 1.50
CA LEU A 55 3.64 9.67 2.54
C LEU A 55 2.28 9.28 3.16
N LEU A 56 1.32 8.89 2.32
CA LEU A 56 -0.01 8.47 2.76
C LEU A 56 0.00 7.11 3.49
N ASN A 57 1.08 6.34 3.41
CA ASN A 57 1.26 5.13 4.21
C ASN A 57 1.78 5.41 5.64
N LEU A 58 2.24 6.63 5.96
CA LEU A 58 2.71 6.99 7.30
C LEU A 58 1.69 6.66 8.42
N PRO A 59 0.40 7.02 8.32
CA PRO A 59 -0.57 6.71 9.38
C PRO A 59 -0.66 5.22 9.69
N LYS A 60 -0.54 4.36 8.68
CA LYS A 60 -0.52 2.90 8.85
C LYS A 60 0.71 2.44 9.64
N ILE A 61 1.89 2.99 9.35
CA ILE A 61 3.12 2.66 10.06
C ILE A 61 2.98 3.05 11.52
N PHE A 62 2.61 4.30 11.79
CA PHE A 62 2.44 4.80 13.14
C PHE A 62 1.40 4.00 13.92
N SER A 63 0.24 3.71 13.34
CA SER A 63 -0.81 2.94 14.01
C SER A 63 -0.36 1.54 14.46
N ARG A 64 0.59 0.94 13.76
CA ARG A 64 1.11 -0.40 14.10
C ARG A 64 2.14 -0.38 15.22
N ILE A 65 3.01 0.63 15.24
CA ILE A 65 4.11 0.69 16.20
C ILE A 65 3.71 1.39 17.51
N MET A 66 2.77 2.34 17.46
CA MET A 66 2.34 3.14 18.62
C MET A 66 1.96 2.33 19.86
N PRO A 67 1.16 1.24 19.79
CA PRO A 67 0.79 0.48 20.97
C PRO A 67 1.99 -0.08 21.74
N PHE A 68 2.96 -0.64 21.00
CA PHE A 68 4.16 -1.24 21.59
C PHE A 68 5.07 -0.16 22.20
N ILE A 69 5.30 0.94 21.47
CA ILE A 69 6.13 2.03 21.97
C ILE A 69 5.48 2.69 23.19
N PHE A 70 4.15 2.79 23.24
CA PHE A 70 3.44 3.34 24.38
C PHE A 70 3.69 2.51 25.64
N CYS A 71 3.53 1.20 25.57
CA CYS A 71 3.82 0.30 26.68
C CYS A 71 5.30 0.42 27.10
N LEU A 72 6.23 0.35 26.16
CA LEU A 72 7.66 0.51 26.44
C LEU A 72 7.98 1.85 27.11
N SER A 73 7.31 2.92 26.70
CA SER A 73 7.54 4.26 27.24
C SER A 73 7.09 4.35 28.70
N ILE A 74 5.97 3.73 29.05
CA ILE A 74 5.50 3.67 30.43
C ILE A 74 6.46 2.86 31.30
N PHE A 75 6.85 1.66 30.88
CA PHE A 75 7.80 0.82 31.63
C PHE A 75 9.15 1.50 31.80
N TYR A 76 9.67 2.11 30.76
CA TYR A 76 10.95 2.83 30.82
C TYR A 76 10.90 4.00 31.81
N ILE A 77 9.87 4.84 31.74
CA ILE A 77 9.77 6.02 32.62
C ILE A 77 9.54 5.60 34.07
N ILE A 78 8.70 4.58 34.33
CA ILE A 78 8.50 4.06 35.70
C ILE A 78 9.82 3.50 36.23
N GLY A 79 10.53 2.67 35.48
CA GLY A 79 11.84 2.14 35.89
C GLY A 79 12.88 3.23 36.12
N LYS A 80 12.90 4.30 35.30
CA LYS A 80 13.74 5.45 35.53
C LYS A 80 13.43 6.18 36.84
N TYR A 81 12.13 6.36 37.14
CA TYR A 81 11.69 7.00 38.40
C TYR A 81 12.01 6.13 39.62
N GLU A 82 11.97 4.80 39.47
CA GLU A 82 12.37 3.88 40.53
C GLU A 82 13.88 3.94 40.79
N ASN A 83 14.70 3.83 39.75
CA ASN A 83 16.16 3.90 39.85
C ASN A 83 16.65 5.23 40.45
N ASN A 84 15.95 6.32 40.20
CA ASN A 84 16.27 7.63 40.75
C ASN A 84 15.66 7.86 42.16
N ASN A 85 15.03 6.86 42.77
CA ASN A 85 14.29 6.96 44.04
C ASN A 85 13.15 8.01 44.04
N GLU A 86 12.74 8.50 42.87
CA GLU A 86 11.64 9.48 42.77
C GLU A 86 10.29 8.86 43.18
N LEU A 87 10.08 7.55 42.96
CA LEU A 87 8.87 6.84 43.42
C LEU A 87 8.80 6.76 44.94
N LEU A 88 9.93 6.58 45.64
CA LEU A 88 9.98 6.60 47.10
C LEU A 88 9.50 7.95 47.67
N ILE A 89 9.88 9.04 47.00
CA ILE A 89 9.43 10.38 47.38
C ILE A 89 7.90 10.46 47.24
N PHE A 90 7.31 9.92 46.19
CA PHE A 90 5.85 9.92 46.01
C PHE A 90 5.13 9.17 47.11
N TRP A 91 5.66 8.01 47.53
CA TRP A 91 5.09 7.22 48.64
C TRP A 91 5.23 7.94 49.98
N ASN A 92 6.34 8.61 50.22
CA ASN A 92 6.54 9.39 51.43
C ASN A 92 5.64 10.63 51.50
N PHE A 93 5.24 11.20 50.36
CA PHE A 93 4.23 12.25 50.27
C PHE A 93 2.78 11.75 50.42
N GLY A 94 2.57 10.46 50.78
CA GLY A 94 1.26 9.89 51.02
C GLY A 94 0.45 9.55 49.77
N ILE A 95 1.08 9.49 48.60
CA ILE A 95 0.39 9.07 47.36
C ILE A 95 0.19 7.57 47.42
N ASN A 96 -1.08 7.14 47.40
CA ASN A 96 -1.44 5.73 47.42
C ASN A 96 -1.07 5.09 46.05
N LYS A 97 -0.43 3.91 46.05
CA LYS A 97 -0.07 3.12 44.88
C LYS A 97 -1.26 2.87 43.94
N ILE A 98 -2.44 2.56 44.50
CA ILE A 98 -3.67 2.36 43.73
C ILE A 98 -4.07 3.64 42.96
N ARG A 99 -3.86 4.83 43.56
CA ARG A 99 -4.17 6.11 42.92
C ARG A 99 -3.20 6.38 41.76
N PHE A 100 -1.92 6.02 41.92
CA PHE A 100 -0.94 6.09 40.89
C PHE A 100 -1.32 5.23 39.69
N VAL A 101 -1.66 3.95 39.91
CA VAL A 101 -2.12 3.03 38.83
C VAL A 101 -3.38 3.57 38.16
N LYS A 102 -4.38 4.07 38.93
CA LYS A 102 -5.59 4.67 38.33
C LYS A 102 -5.30 5.83 37.38
N VAL A 103 -4.30 6.64 37.66
CA VAL A 103 -3.91 7.74 36.75
C VAL A 103 -3.28 7.20 35.46
N LEU A 104 -2.41 6.20 35.53
CA LEU A 104 -1.83 5.56 34.37
C LEU A 104 -2.89 4.86 33.51
N VAL A 105 -3.85 4.17 34.13
CA VAL A 105 -4.97 3.53 33.44
C VAL A 105 -5.85 4.57 32.73
N LYS A 106 -6.15 5.71 33.39
CA LYS A 106 -6.90 6.79 32.72
C LYS A 106 -6.15 7.34 31.51
N TYR A 107 -4.84 7.48 31.61
CA TYR A 107 -4.01 7.94 30.50
C TYR A 107 -3.97 6.91 29.35
N SER A 108 -3.87 5.62 29.69
CA SER A 108 -3.91 4.55 28.68
C SER A 108 -5.28 4.42 28.01
N LEU A 109 -6.40 4.68 28.72
CA LEU A 109 -7.74 4.74 28.13
C LEU A 109 -7.87 5.89 27.13
N PHE A 110 -7.32 7.07 27.46
CA PHE A 110 -7.27 8.17 26.50
C PHE A 110 -6.50 7.78 25.24
N PHE A 111 -5.35 7.13 25.43
CA PHE A 111 -4.53 6.65 24.31
C PHE A 111 -5.25 5.56 23.48
N LEU A 112 -6.01 4.67 24.12
CA LEU A 112 -6.85 3.66 23.46
C LEU A 112 -7.86 4.32 22.51
N ILE A 113 -8.58 5.35 22.97
CA ILE A 113 -9.57 6.07 22.13
C ILE A 113 -8.87 6.69 20.92
N LEU A 114 -7.72 7.33 21.13
CA LEU A 114 -6.91 7.90 20.04
C LEU A 114 -6.49 6.80 19.04
N GLN A 115 -6.06 5.65 19.53
CA GLN A 115 -5.62 4.53 18.72
C GLN A 115 -6.77 3.94 17.89
N ILE A 116 -7.94 3.72 18.49
CA ILE A 116 -9.14 3.26 17.77
C ILE A 116 -9.51 4.26 16.67
N PHE A 117 -9.53 5.55 16.98
CA PHE A 117 -9.81 6.60 15.99
C PHE A 117 -8.82 6.56 14.82
N LEU A 118 -7.54 6.39 15.12
CA LEU A 118 -6.49 6.28 14.11
C LEU A 118 -6.70 5.06 13.20
N THR A 119 -6.93 3.87 13.78
CA THR A 119 -7.05 2.61 13.05
C THR A 119 -8.37 2.47 12.28
N THR A 120 -9.47 3.03 12.80
CA THR A 120 -10.79 2.87 12.17
C THR A 120 -11.10 3.92 11.12
N ILE A 121 -10.55 5.13 11.23
CA ILE A 121 -10.90 6.27 10.37
C ILE A 121 -9.71 6.74 9.54
N ILE A 122 -8.59 7.09 10.19
CA ILE A 122 -7.47 7.75 9.50
C ILE A 122 -6.76 6.77 8.57
N VAL A 123 -6.39 5.60 9.08
CA VAL A 123 -5.62 4.61 8.32
C VAL A 123 -6.35 4.14 7.06
N PRO A 124 -7.63 3.70 7.10
CA PRO A 124 -8.33 3.26 5.90
C PRO A 124 -8.46 4.36 4.86
N LYS A 125 -8.85 5.58 5.26
CA LYS A 125 -8.96 6.73 4.36
C LYS A 125 -7.63 7.09 3.70
N SER A 126 -6.55 7.09 4.48
CA SER A 126 -5.21 7.39 3.96
C SER A 126 -4.75 6.33 2.96
N GLN A 127 -5.01 5.05 3.25
CA GLN A 127 -4.64 3.95 2.37
C GLN A 127 -5.45 3.91 1.07
N ASP A 128 -6.76 4.13 1.13
CA ASP A 128 -7.58 4.22 -0.08
C ASP A 128 -7.13 5.39 -0.97
N LYS A 129 -6.84 6.56 -0.35
CA LYS A 129 -6.28 7.71 -1.08
C LYS A 129 -4.90 7.40 -1.66
N ALA A 130 -4.02 6.71 -0.92
CA ALA A 130 -2.72 6.30 -1.42
C ALA A 130 -2.85 5.42 -2.67
N ARG A 131 -3.75 4.43 -2.61
CA ARG A 131 -4.00 3.54 -3.75
C ARG A 131 -4.68 4.24 -4.91
N SER A 132 -5.52 5.26 -4.66
CA SER A 132 -6.14 6.03 -5.73
C SER A 132 -5.10 6.75 -6.61
N TYR A 133 -3.98 7.18 -6.03
CA TYR A 133 -2.88 7.75 -6.82
C TYR A 133 -2.28 6.73 -7.80
N ILE A 134 -2.16 5.46 -7.41
CA ILE A 134 -1.67 4.41 -8.30
C ILE A 134 -2.74 4.08 -9.35
N ARG A 135 -4.01 3.92 -8.96
CA ARG A 135 -5.11 3.59 -9.89
C ARG A 135 -5.32 4.65 -10.96
N ASN A 136 -5.21 5.94 -10.57
CA ASN A 136 -5.46 7.08 -11.46
C ASN A 136 -4.21 7.55 -12.21
N SER A 137 -3.05 6.98 -11.91
CA SER A 137 -1.83 7.30 -12.65
C SER A 137 -1.87 6.56 -13.98
N ASN A 138 -1.85 7.33 -15.07
CA ASN A 138 -1.63 6.78 -16.40
C ASN A 138 -0.18 6.28 -16.52
N ILE A 139 0.05 5.31 -17.39
CA ILE A 139 1.40 4.86 -17.75
C ILE A 139 2.04 5.96 -18.60
N ASP A 140 2.39 7.08 -17.99
CA ASP A 140 3.00 8.20 -18.71
C ASP A 140 4.46 7.91 -19.12
N TYR A 141 5.03 6.83 -18.59
CA TYR A 141 6.45 6.50 -18.71
C TYR A 141 6.75 5.12 -19.31
N LEU A 142 5.91 4.64 -20.22
CA LEU A 142 6.21 3.41 -20.98
C LEU A 142 7.65 3.40 -21.56
N PRO A 143 8.19 4.55 -22.06
CA PRO A 143 9.57 4.60 -22.52
C PRO A 143 10.62 4.29 -21.45
N SER A 144 10.33 4.56 -20.17
CA SER A 144 11.24 4.28 -19.05
C SER A 144 11.15 2.85 -18.54
N LEU A 145 10.02 2.19 -18.75
CA LEU A 145 9.81 0.78 -18.41
C LEU A 145 10.61 -0.14 -19.33
N VAL A 146 10.79 0.26 -20.61
CA VAL A 146 11.46 -0.56 -21.59
C VAL A 146 12.96 -0.59 -21.29
N LYS A 147 13.40 -1.71 -20.66
CA LYS A 147 14.81 -2.01 -20.40
C LYS A 147 15.35 -2.86 -21.56
N GLU A 148 16.55 -2.51 -22.02
CA GLU A 148 17.22 -3.25 -23.09
C GLU A 148 17.47 -4.71 -22.68
N ARG A 149 17.22 -5.63 -23.60
CA ARG A 149 17.47 -7.07 -23.47
C ARG A 149 16.74 -7.74 -22.29
N LYS A 150 15.61 -7.18 -21.87
CA LYS A 150 14.76 -7.77 -20.84
C LYS A 150 13.33 -7.90 -21.33
N PHE A 151 12.70 -9.01 -20.98
CA PHE A 151 11.26 -9.15 -21.14
C PHE A 151 10.54 -8.37 -20.04
N ILE A 152 9.58 -7.56 -20.43
CA ILE A 152 8.78 -6.73 -19.55
C ILE A 152 7.35 -7.22 -19.65
N ASP A 153 6.81 -7.64 -18.50
CA ASP A 153 5.48 -8.23 -18.37
C ASP A 153 4.63 -7.43 -17.34
N THR A 154 5.00 -6.16 -17.14
CA THR A 154 4.36 -5.25 -16.19
C THR A 154 2.97 -4.82 -16.64
N VAL A 155 2.73 -4.83 -17.96
CA VAL A 155 1.46 -4.47 -18.55
C VAL A 155 0.58 -5.71 -18.67
N SER A 156 -0.72 -5.59 -18.29
CA SER A 156 -1.66 -6.72 -18.38
C SER A 156 -1.81 -7.18 -19.82
N ASN A 157 -1.62 -8.48 -20.05
CA ASN A 157 -1.74 -9.15 -21.34
C ASN A 157 -0.70 -8.75 -22.40
N LEU A 158 0.25 -7.86 -22.08
CA LEU A 158 1.29 -7.42 -23.01
C LEU A 158 2.68 -7.75 -22.49
N THR A 159 3.44 -8.54 -23.25
CA THR A 159 4.87 -8.78 -23.00
C THR A 159 5.68 -8.03 -24.04
N ILE A 160 6.63 -7.21 -23.61
CA ILE A 160 7.47 -6.39 -24.47
C ILE A 160 8.94 -6.81 -24.31
N PHE A 161 9.65 -6.96 -25.41
CA PHE A 161 11.10 -7.11 -25.44
C PHE A 161 11.70 -6.17 -26.47
N VAL A 162 12.81 -5.54 -26.13
CA VAL A 162 13.57 -4.63 -27.01
C VAL A 162 15.05 -4.97 -26.90
N ASP A 163 15.73 -5.13 -28.03
CA ASP A 163 17.17 -5.44 -28.04
C ASP A 163 18.01 -4.20 -27.66
N SER A 164 17.71 -3.03 -28.24
CA SER A 164 18.44 -1.80 -27.94
C SER A 164 17.54 -0.56 -28.04
N LYS A 165 17.91 0.47 -27.29
CA LYS A 165 17.25 1.78 -27.28
C LYS A 165 18.27 2.85 -27.67
N ASP A 166 17.97 3.64 -28.68
CA ASP A 166 18.81 4.75 -29.08
C ASP A 166 18.64 5.97 -28.15
N LYS A 167 19.63 6.86 -28.13
CA LYS A 167 19.58 8.12 -27.35
C LYS A 167 18.37 9.01 -27.71
N ASN A 168 17.82 8.86 -28.89
CA ASN A 168 16.63 9.56 -29.36
C ASN A 168 15.30 8.88 -29.00
N GLY A 169 15.32 7.84 -28.11
CA GLY A 169 14.11 7.12 -27.70
C GLY A 169 13.54 6.15 -28.74
N LYS A 170 14.29 5.85 -29.81
CA LYS A 170 13.91 4.84 -30.79
C LYS A 170 14.32 3.45 -30.29
N PHE A 171 13.45 2.49 -30.49
CA PHE A 171 13.68 1.10 -30.15
C PHE A 171 14.06 0.30 -31.41
N ASN A 172 14.99 -0.65 -31.27
CA ASN A 172 15.39 -1.55 -32.31
C ASN A 172 15.07 -2.99 -31.92
N LYS A 173 14.67 -3.80 -32.92
CA LYS A 173 14.29 -5.21 -32.77
C LYS A 173 13.30 -5.44 -31.62
N ILE A 174 12.07 -5.10 -31.88
CA ILE A 174 10.99 -5.15 -30.93
C ILE A 174 10.23 -6.46 -31.08
N PHE A 175 9.97 -7.13 -29.96
CA PHE A 175 9.07 -8.24 -29.86
C PHE A 175 7.95 -7.85 -28.90
N LEU A 176 6.71 -8.03 -29.32
CA LEU A 176 5.52 -7.82 -28.52
C LEU A 176 4.67 -9.08 -28.58
N LYS A 177 4.12 -9.48 -27.44
CA LYS A 177 3.13 -10.54 -27.35
C LYS A 177 1.92 -10.01 -26.62
N ASP A 178 0.81 -9.89 -27.32
CA ASP A 178 -0.49 -9.48 -26.80
C ASP A 178 -1.40 -10.71 -26.67
N LYS A 179 -2.05 -10.87 -25.48
CA LYS A 179 -3.06 -11.89 -25.24
C LYS A 179 -4.42 -11.25 -25.36
N LEU A 180 -5.16 -11.65 -26.37
CA LEU A 180 -6.53 -11.18 -26.62
C LEU A 180 -7.53 -11.82 -25.65
N PRO A 181 -8.66 -11.14 -25.35
CA PRO A 181 -9.68 -11.65 -24.41
C PRO A 181 -10.32 -12.98 -24.83
N ASN A 182 -10.33 -13.30 -26.11
CA ASN A 182 -10.85 -14.54 -26.68
C ASN A 182 -9.89 -15.75 -26.54
N GLY A 183 -8.74 -15.56 -25.88
CA GLY A 183 -7.71 -16.59 -25.73
C GLY A 183 -6.66 -16.62 -26.86
N ASP A 184 -6.89 -15.93 -27.96
CA ASP A 184 -5.91 -15.80 -29.04
C ASP A 184 -4.68 -15.04 -28.56
N SER A 185 -3.54 -15.26 -29.20
CA SER A 185 -2.31 -14.51 -28.95
C SER A 185 -1.85 -13.85 -30.25
N GLN A 186 -1.48 -12.59 -30.17
CA GLN A 186 -0.89 -11.86 -31.25
C GLN A 186 0.59 -11.58 -30.93
N ILE A 187 1.48 -12.00 -31.80
CA ILE A 187 2.92 -11.73 -31.71
C ILE A 187 3.29 -10.74 -32.79
N ILE A 188 3.96 -9.66 -32.42
CA ILE A 188 4.40 -8.62 -33.35
C ILE A 188 5.92 -8.53 -33.27
N TYR A 189 6.58 -8.65 -34.40
CA TYR A 189 7.99 -8.39 -34.58
C TYR A 189 8.15 -7.11 -35.40
N ALA A 190 9.02 -6.21 -34.99
CA ALA A 190 9.34 -5.01 -35.74
C ALA A 190 10.84 -4.67 -35.67
N GLU A 191 11.40 -4.17 -36.76
CA GLU A 191 12.79 -3.73 -36.76
C GLU A 191 12.99 -2.47 -35.94
N LYS A 192 12.05 -1.53 -36.05
CA LYS A 192 12.12 -0.23 -35.38
C LYS A 192 10.80 0.16 -34.78
N GLY A 193 10.85 0.94 -33.68
CA GLY A 193 9.66 1.50 -33.06
C GLY A 193 9.95 2.81 -32.36
N ILE A 194 8.92 3.66 -32.28
CA ILE A 194 9.00 4.96 -31.64
C ILE A 194 7.70 5.15 -30.85
N ILE A 195 7.78 5.60 -29.61
CA ILE A 195 6.60 6.00 -28.85
C ILE A 195 6.26 7.44 -29.22
N LYS A 196 5.02 7.65 -29.66
CA LYS A 196 4.41 8.97 -29.87
C LYS A 196 3.32 9.17 -28.85
N SER A 197 3.29 10.33 -28.22
CA SER A 197 2.22 10.75 -27.33
C SER A 197 1.37 11.81 -28.03
N ASP A 198 0.08 11.56 -28.14
CA ASP A 198 -0.89 12.50 -28.69
C ASP A 198 -2.11 12.59 -27.76
N ASN A 199 -2.44 13.83 -27.32
CA ASN A 199 -3.64 14.18 -26.57
C ASN A 199 -4.09 13.15 -25.51
N ASN A 200 -3.20 12.73 -24.59
CA ASN A 200 -3.43 11.72 -23.53
C ASN A 200 -3.37 10.24 -23.99
N ASN A 201 -3.10 9.95 -25.23
CA ASN A 201 -2.91 8.58 -25.71
C ASN A 201 -1.46 8.34 -26.13
N ASN A 202 -0.89 7.24 -25.68
CA ASN A 202 0.43 6.80 -26.07
C ASN A 202 0.32 5.73 -27.15
N PHE A 203 0.96 5.98 -28.29
CA PHE A 203 1.02 5.07 -29.43
C PHE A 203 2.44 4.56 -29.63
N LEU A 204 2.58 3.26 -29.81
CA LEU A 204 3.83 2.67 -30.28
C LEU A 204 3.74 2.50 -31.81
N VAL A 205 4.47 3.33 -32.53
CA VAL A 205 4.58 3.25 -33.99
C VAL A 205 5.70 2.29 -34.32
N LEU A 206 5.35 1.18 -34.96
CA LEU A 206 6.25 0.11 -35.37
C LEU A 206 6.52 0.20 -36.87
N GLN A 207 7.75 -0.07 -37.28
CA GLN A 207 8.20 0.00 -38.68
C GLN A 207 8.88 -1.30 -39.06
N ASN A 208 8.61 -1.74 -40.28
CA ASN A 208 9.16 -2.94 -40.93
C ASN A 208 8.98 -4.18 -40.04
N GLY A 209 7.83 -4.82 -40.12
CA GLY A 209 7.56 -5.91 -39.23
C GLY A 209 6.52 -6.90 -39.70
N GLU A 210 6.24 -7.83 -38.80
CA GLU A 210 5.32 -8.93 -39.05
C GLU A 210 4.41 -9.14 -37.82
N ILE A 211 3.14 -9.41 -38.08
CA ILE A 211 2.15 -9.78 -37.10
C ILE A 211 1.81 -11.27 -37.31
N VAL A 212 1.95 -12.06 -36.27
CA VAL A 212 1.59 -13.47 -36.24
C VAL A 212 0.43 -13.65 -35.26
N ASN A 213 -0.74 -14.01 -35.77
CA ASN A 213 -1.90 -14.34 -34.95
C ASN A 213 -1.92 -15.84 -34.70
N ILE A 214 -2.01 -16.25 -33.45
CA ILE A 214 -2.03 -17.64 -33.00
C ILE A 214 -3.38 -17.94 -32.34
N LYS A 215 -4.12 -18.91 -32.87
CA LYS A 215 -5.36 -19.41 -32.29
C LYS A 215 -5.11 -20.71 -31.48
N PRO A 216 -5.56 -20.84 -30.23
CA PRO A 216 -5.22 -21.97 -29.37
C PRO A 216 -5.91 -23.30 -29.73
N GLU A 217 -7.00 -23.26 -30.49
CA GLU A 217 -7.88 -24.44 -30.69
C GLU A 217 -7.67 -25.21 -32.01
N ALA A 218 -6.75 -24.81 -32.89
CA ALA A 218 -6.56 -25.49 -34.17
C ALA A 218 -5.26 -26.32 -34.21
N ASN A 219 -5.09 -27.22 -35.18
CA ASN A 219 -3.89 -28.01 -35.42
C ASN A 219 -2.71 -27.11 -35.83
N ILE A 220 -1.48 -27.49 -35.50
CA ILE A 220 -0.28 -26.61 -35.50
C ILE A 220 -0.02 -25.91 -36.86
N GLU A 221 -0.44 -26.49 -37.99
CA GLU A 221 -0.18 -25.91 -39.32
C GLU A 221 -1.24 -24.91 -39.82
N GLU A 222 -2.48 -24.97 -39.30
CA GLU A 222 -3.57 -24.04 -39.66
C GLU A 222 -3.74 -22.84 -38.75
N GLN A 223 -2.87 -22.69 -37.74
CA GLN A 223 -3.10 -21.85 -36.57
C GLN A 223 -2.48 -20.44 -36.66
N SER A 224 -1.58 -20.20 -37.58
CA SER A 224 -0.87 -18.93 -37.62
C SER A 224 -1.12 -18.16 -38.91
N THR A 225 -1.73 -17.00 -38.78
CA THR A 225 -1.82 -16.05 -39.89
C THR A 225 -0.69 -15.04 -39.77
N LYS A 226 0.15 -14.95 -40.77
CA LYS A 226 1.28 -14.02 -40.84
C LYS A 226 0.94 -12.85 -41.76
N ILE A 227 1.06 -11.62 -41.25
CA ILE A 227 0.80 -10.38 -41.98
C ILE A 227 2.03 -9.51 -41.85
N SER A 228 2.64 -9.15 -42.98
CA SER A 228 3.76 -8.20 -43.01
C SER A 228 3.23 -6.76 -43.13
N PHE A 229 3.91 -5.81 -42.51
CA PHE A 229 3.55 -4.40 -42.55
C PHE A 229 4.81 -3.49 -42.69
N ASP A 230 4.65 -2.39 -43.35
CA ASP A 230 5.68 -1.33 -43.41
C ASP A 230 5.59 -0.44 -42.17
N THR A 231 4.37 -0.08 -41.77
CA THR A 231 4.13 0.74 -40.59
C THR A 231 2.81 0.32 -39.92
N THR A 232 2.81 0.18 -38.59
CA THR A 232 1.59 -0.05 -37.82
C THR A 232 1.66 0.74 -36.51
N GLU A 233 0.48 1.07 -35.95
CA GLU A 233 0.36 1.80 -34.69
C GLU A 233 -0.35 0.95 -33.67
N LEU A 234 0.28 0.72 -32.51
CA LEU A 234 -0.31 0.04 -31.38
C LEU A 234 -0.68 1.07 -30.32
N ASN A 235 -1.96 1.17 -29.98
CA ASN A 235 -2.42 2.04 -28.91
C ASN A 235 -2.10 1.40 -27.56
N LEU A 236 -1.12 1.98 -26.84
CA LEU A 236 -0.66 1.51 -25.53
C LEU A 236 -1.60 1.90 -24.40
N SER A 237 -2.45 2.92 -24.60
CA SER A 237 -3.43 3.35 -23.60
C SER A 237 -4.55 2.33 -23.35
N LYS A 238 -4.69 1.34 -24.23
CA LYS A 238 -5.62 0.22 -24.04
C LYS A 238 -5.14 -0.79 -22.99
N PHE A 239 -3.86 -0.80 -22.71
CA PHE A 239 -3.27 -1.75 -21.78
C PHE A 239 -3.19 -1.13 -20.37
N ALA A 240 -3.87 -1.75 -19.42
CA ALA A 240 -3.79 -1.37 -18.02
C ALA A 240 -2.56 -1.99 -17.36
N THR A 241 -1.97 -1.30 -16.38
CA THR A 241 -0.97 -1.92 -15.52
C THR A 241 -1.57 -3.12 -14.78
N LYS A 242 -0.75 -4.10 -14.41
CA LYS A 242 -1.16 -5.24 -13.53
C LYS A 242 -1.52 -4.79 -12.12
N THR A 243 -1.60 -3.49 -11.85
CA THR A 243 -2.01 -2.96 -10.56
C THR A 243 -3.45 -3.34 -10.25
N THR A 244 -3.68 -3.79 -9.04
CA THR A 244 -5.01 -4.17 -8.57
C THR A 244 -5.96 -2.96 -8.64
N THR A 245 -6.96 -3.05 -9.51
CA THR A 245 -8.00 -2.02 -9.67
C THR A 245 -8.93 -1.96 -8.45
N PHE A 246 -9.01 -3.04 -7.68
CA PHE A 246 -9.90 -3.16 -6.52
C PHE A 246 -9.19 -2.83 -5.21
N PRO A 247 -9.87 -2.15 -4.26
CA PRO A 247 -9.33 -1.88 -2.94
C PRO A 247 -9.14 -3.18 -2.16
N LYS A 248 -8.03 -3.29 -1.44
CA LYS A 248 -7.79 -4.41 -0.50
C LYS A 248 -8.67 -4.25 0.74
N ILE A 249 -9.00 -5.35 1.43
CA ILE A 249 -9.82 -5.35 2.65
C ILE A 249 -9.33 -4.32 3.69
N GLN A 250 -8.02 -4.16 3.83
CA GLN A 250 -7.40 -3.19 4.76
C GLN A 250 -7.61 -1.71 4.37
N GLU A 251 -8.02 -1.42 3.14
CA GLU A 251 -8.26 -0.06 2.62
C GLU A 251 -9.73 0.35 2.76
N LEU A 252 -10.61 -0.63 2.96
CA LEU A 252 -12.03 -0.38 3.11
C LEU A 252 -12.34 0.30 4.45
N SER A 253 -13.37 1.14 4.46
CA SER A 253 -13.82 1.78 5.68
C SER A 253 -14.32 0.75 6.69
N THR A 254 -14.14 1.02 7.97
CA THR A 254 -14.58 0.11 9.05
C THR A 254 -16.09 -0.11 9.03
N LEU A 255 -16.88 0.90 8.59
CA LEU A 255 -18.33 0.79 8.46
C LEU A 255 -18.72 -0.22 7.36
N ILE A 256 -18.01 -0.26 6.25
CA ILE A 256 -18.24 -1.23 5.17
C ILE A 256 -17.93 -2.64 5.68
N LEU A 257 -16.80 -2.81 6.39
CA LEU A 257 -16.44 -4.10 6.97
C LEU A 257 -17.49 -4.59 7.99
N PHE A 258 -17.97 -3.70 8.84
CA PHE A 258 -19.02 -4.01 9.82
C PHE A 258 -20.35 -4.39 9.13
N GLY A 259 -20.73 -3.63 8.09
CA GLY A 259 -21.92 -3.96 7.29
C GLY A 259 -21.83 -5.33 6.65
N CYS A 260 -20.67 -5.69 6.12
CA CYS A 260 -20.41 -6.99 5.51
C CYS A 260 -20.50 -8.16 6.53
N LEU A 261 -20.09 -7.93 7.79
CA LEU A 261 -20.20 -8.94 8.86
C LEU A 261 -21.64 -9.17 9.29
N ASN A 262 -22.50 -8.15 9.21
CA ASN A 262 -23.86 -8.18 9.75
C ASN A 262 -24.93 -8.49 8.69
N SER A 263 -24.58 -8.40 7.40
CA SER A 263 -25.50 -8.71 6.29
C SER A 263 -25.40 -10.18 5.91
N SER A 264 -26.51 -10.90 6.09
CA SER A 264 -26.72 -12.25 5.53
C SER A 264 -27.09 -12.24 4.05
N GLU A 265 -27.19 -11.09 3.40
CA GLU A 265 -27.59 -10.93 2.02
C GLU A 265 -26.42 -10.47 1.15
N GLU A 266 -26.03 -11.28 0.18
CA GLU A 266 -24.98 -11.06 -0.82
C GLU A 266 -25.15 -9.79 -1.68
N ASN A 267 -26.29 -9.11 -1.62
CA ASN A 267 -26.69 -8.15 -2.67
C ASN A 267 -26.58 -6.66 -2.29
N LYS A 268 -26.30 -6.28 -1.04
CA LYS A 268 -26.31 -4.84 -0.65
C LYS A 268 -25.01 -4.07 -0.85
N PHE A 269 -23.90 -4.75 -1.11
CA PHE A 269 -22.58 -4.11 -1.24
C PHE A 269 -21.94 -4.24 -2.63
N GLN A 270 -22.72 -4.55 -3.66
CA GLN A 270 -22.26 -4.65 -5.06
C GLN A 270 -21.54 -3.40 -5.60
N ASN A 271 -21.76 -2.22 -5.00
CA ASN A 271 -21.05 -0.99 -5.38
C ASN A 271 -19.61 -0.90 -4.86
N TYR A 272 -19.18 -1.81 -3.98
CA TYR A 272 -17.83 -1.81 -3.40
C TYR A 272 -17.16 -3.13 -3.72
N TYR A 273 -16.89 -3.50 -4.90
CA TYR A 273 -15.99 -4.58 -5.36
C TYR A 273 -15.53 -5.63 -4.31
N LEU A 274 -16.20 -5.72 -3.16
CA LEU A 274 -15.96 -6.66 -2.09
C LEU A 274 -17.12 -7.68 -2.10
N GLU A 275 -16.82 -8.87 -2.53
CA GLU A 275 -17.74 -10.00 -2.35
C GLU A 275 -17.75 -10.39 -0.87
N CYS A 276 -18.84 -10.08 -0.17
CA CYS A 276 -19.09 -10.51 1.21
C CYS A 276 -19.52 -11.98 1.24
N ASN A 277 -18.63 -12.90 0.84
CA ASN A 277 -18.87 -14.32 0.82
C ASN A 277 -18.16 -15.04 1.97
N GLU A 278 -18.45 -16.31 2.17
CA GLU A 278 -17.84 -17.12 3.22
C GLU A 278 -16.30 -17.18 3.13
N LYS A 279 -15.72 -17.07 1.93
CA LYS A 279 -14.26 -17.10 1.72
C LYS A 279 -13.59 -15.83 2.20
N THR A 280 -14.23 -14.67 2.07
CA THR A 280 -13.67 -13.37 2.47
C THR A 280 -13.95 -13.01 3.93
N LYS A 281 -15.01 -13.58 4.51
CA LYS A 281 -15.44 -13.35 5.90
C LYS A 281 -14.32 -13.47 6.95
N PRO A 282 -13.48 -14.54 6.96
CA PRO A 282 -12.41 -14.67 7.95
C PRO A 282 -11.36 -13.52 7.86
N TYR A 283 -11.06 -13.05 6.66
CA TYR A 283 -10.14 -11.92 6.48
C TYR A 283 -10.74 -10.59 6.96
N ILE A 284 -12.06 -10.42 6.79
CA ILE A 284 -12.80 -9.24 7.29
C ILE A 284 -12.82 -9.23 8.82
N VAL A 285 -13.13 -10.39 9.45
CA VAL A 285 -13.09 -10.54 10.91
C VAL A 285 -11.71 -10.25 11.45
N GLN A 286 -10.65 -10.79 10.80
CA GLN A 286 -9.27 -10.54 11.21
C GLN A 286 -8.91 -9.05 11.15
N GLU A 287 -9.32 -8.36 10.08
CA GLU A 287 -9.04 -6.94 9.93
C GLU A 287 -9.80 -6.10 10.94
N PHE A 288 -11.07 -6.44 11.20
CA PHE A 288 -11.89 -5.79 12.23
C PHE A 288 -11.30 -5.98 13.64
N PHE A 289 -10.85 -7.20 13.94
CA PHE A 289 -10.15 -7.50 15.19
C PHE A 289 -8.90 -6.63 15.38
N LYS A 290 -8.08 -6.49 14.35
CA LYS A 290 -6.88 -5.63 14.39
C LYS A 290 -7.20 -4.17 14.65
N ARG A 291 -8.33 -3.68 14.14
CA ARG A 291 -8.70 -2.26 14.25
C ARG A 291 -9.31 -1.89 15.60
N VAL A 292 -10.13 -2.76 16.16
CA VAL A 292 -10.95 -2.48 17.34
C VAL A 292 -10.47 -3.21 18.58
N TYR A 293 -10.23 -4.52 18.48
CA TYR A 293 -9.91 -5.33 19.66
C TYR A 293 -8.44 -5.23 20.09
N LEU A 294 -7.53 -5.23 19.13
CA LEU A 294 -6.10 -5.18 19.45
C LEU A 294 -5.71 -3.94 20.28
N PRO A 295 -6.25 -2.73 20.05
CA PRO A 295 -5.99 -1.58 20.92
C PRO A 295 -6.44 -1.75 22.37
N ILE A 296 -7.44 -2.59 22.65
CA ILE A 296 -7.98 -2.81 24.01
C ILE A 296 -6.93 -3.48 24.92
N TYR A 297 -5.98 -4.22 24.36
CA TYR A 297 -4.90 -4.80 25.16
C TYR A 297 -3.98 -3.74 25.81
N ILE A 298 -3.92 -2.51 25.28
CA ILE A 298 -3.05 -1.45 25.82
C ILE A 298 -3.37 -1.13 27.29
N PRO A 299 -4.62 -0.77 27.69
CA PRO A 299 -4.93 -0.50 29.08
C PRO A 299 -4.91 -1.76 29.95
N LEU A 300 -5.16 -2.96 29.39
CA LEU A 300 -5.07 -4.21 30.12
C LEU A 300 -3.64 -4.52 30.55
N LEU A 301 -2.65 -4.27 29.71
CA LEU A 301 -1.23 -4.42 30.06
C LEU A 301 -0.78 -3.47 31.18
N MET A 302 -1.52 -2.39 31.44
CA MET A 302 -1.23 -1.47 32.54
C MET A 302 -1.77 -1.93 33.90
N LEU A 303 -2.58 -2.98 33.93
CA LEU A 303 -3.14 -3.56 35.17
C LEU A 303 -2.25 -4.69 35.72
N ILE A 304 -1.34 -5.19 34.95
CA ILE A 304 -0.34 -6.20 35.33
C ILE A 304 0.88 -5.52 35.93
#